data_0e6d2c67028d4ed6b0da013a7277f6b4
#
_entry.id   0e6d2c67028d4ed6b0da013a7277f6b4
#
_cell.length_a   1.000
_cell.length_b   1.000
_cell.length_c   1.000
_cell.angle_alpha   90.00
_cell.angle_beta   90.00
_cell.angle_gamma   90.00
#
_symmetry.space_group_name_H-M   'P 1'
#
loop_
_entity.id
_entity.type
_entity.pdbx_description
1 polymer ?
#
loop_
_entity_poly.entity_id
_entity_poly.type
_entity_poly.pdbx_seq_one_letter_code
_entity_poly.pdbx_strand_id
1 'polypeptide(L)'
;MADMYSGGSTSAIASSAPEHGKGGSLDVISMSAAEVTRRLASWISPHGGFLVLAAASSIATVLLQLWVPIIVGAAIDQLIRLVQGGEAALLPTLAQLSVVVLLASATQWLASWSTNKLTYLVTRDLREAAHTKVSNLPLSYIDTHSQGDLLSRVVNDVDQLGDGLQQGLTQFLTGVVTIIGTLCFMFYMSIPMGLVVALATPLSIIVASAITKYASSSFGKQQGYQGQLGGYAEEMVSNQELITAFAHKDAVIEQFEAINEKLRVVGERAQFASSLSNPSTRLVNNFIYALVAALGCICVLTGVPSPLTIGQVQSFLSYANQYMKPFNAISSVVTQVQTAYASARRVFDLLDAKEIKPDPADAEVIQNPQGFIEFDDVAFSYDPKHPLLSHISFKAEPGQKIALVGPTGCGKTTLINLLLRFYSIDSGAIYVDGHNTQKLTRASLREQFGMVLQDTWLFKGTIKENIRYAKPDATDEEIVAAAQKAQAHEFIQQLPQGYDTMVGESGGSLSQGQQQLLCIARVMLANPPILLLDEATSSIDTRTEQLVQKAFDTIMNGRTSLVVAHRLSTIQGADCILVLKDGSILERGTHDELLAQGGFYAKLYESQFEGTNA
;
A
#
# COMPACT_ATOMS: atom_id res chain seq x y z
N MET A 1 22.67 -59.13 18.76
CA MET A 1 22.36 -59.16 17.33
C MET A 1 22.19 -57.69 16.91
N ALA A 2 23.32 -57.09 16.80
CA ALA A 2 23.49 -55.78 16.20
C ALA A 2 23.99 -55.99 14.76
N ASP A 3 23.87 -55.02 13.94
CA ASP A 3 24.39 -54.93 12.57
C ASP A 3 23.59 -55.62 11.47
N MET A 4 22.79 -54.82 10.80
CA MET A 4 22.59 -54.80 9.34
C MET A 4 21.51 -53.76 9.00
N TYR A 5 21.93 -52.57 8.58
CA TYR A 5 21.34 -51.76 7.51
C TYR A 5 22.05 -50.39 7.49
N SER A 6 23.24 -50.41 6.92
CA SER A 6 23.88 -49.21 6.41
C SER A 6 23.76 -49.23 4.89
N GLY A 7 23.38 -48.10 4.31
CA GLY A 7 23.56 -47.87 2.88
C GLY A 7 22.26 -47.70 2.08
N GLY A 8 21.74 -46.49 2.05
CA GLY A 8 20.70 -46.04 1.13
C GLY A 8 20.88 -44.57 0.89
N SER A 9 21.58 -44.21 -0.20
CA SER A 9 21.80 -42.89 -0.70
C SER A 9 20.46 -42.16 -0.91
N THR A 10 20.20 -41.15 -0.08
CA THR A 10 19.15 -40.17 -0.34
C THR A 10 19.63 -39.24 -1.44
N SER A 11 19.35 -39.60 -2.69
CA SER A 11 19.39 -38.70 -3.83
C SER A 11 18.32 -37.62 -3.63
N ALA A 12 18.78 -36.38 -3.64
CA ALA A 12 18.00 -35.17 -3.57
C ALA A 12 16.85 -35.18 -4.61
N ILE A 13 15.62 -35.25 -4.12
CA ILE A 13 14.47 -34.73 -4.84
C ILE A 13 14.46 -33.23 -4.52
N ALA A 14 15.16 -32.46 -5.36
CA ALA A 14 14.96 -31.03 -5.44
C ALA A 14 13.53 -30.83 -5.97
N SER A 15 12.61 -30.50 -5.07
CA SER A 15 11.31 -29.97 -5.45
C SER A 15 11.55 -28.65 -6.18
N SER A 16 11.32 -28.64 -7.49
CA SER A 16 11.11 -27.45 -8.27
C SER A 16 9.79 -26.82 -7.83
N ALA A 17 9.83 -26.07 -6.73
CA ALA A 17 8.81 -25.05 -6.49
C ALA A 17 8.91 -24.05 -7.65
N PRO A 18 7.79 -23.64 -8.27
CA PRO A 18 7.83 -22.57 -9.24
C PRO A 18 8.40 -21.34 -8.52
N GLU A 19 9.55 -20.86 -8.95
CA GLU A 19 10.01 -19.52 -8.58
C GLU A 19 8.89 -18.57 -8.97
N HIS A 20 8.15 -18.11 -7.99
CA HIS A 20 7.29 -16.94 -8.15
C HIS A 20 8.20 -15.84 -8.67
N GLY A 21 7.87 -15.37 -9.87
CA GLY A 21 8.69 -14.52 -10.68
C GLY A 21 9.34 -13.44 -9.84
N LYS A 22 10.66 -13.38 -9.89
CA LYS A 22 11.40 -12.17 -9.63
C LYS A 22 10.77 -11.13 -10.55
N GLY A 23 9.82 -10.38 -10.00
CA GLY A 23 9.28 -9.20 -10.64
C GLY A 23 10.50 -8.45 -11.17
N GLY A 24 10.51 -8.19 -12.46
CA GLY A 24 11.61 -7.52 -13.12
C GLY A 24 12.01 -6.35 -12.23
N SER A 25 13.29 -6.25 -11.94
CA SER A 25 13.87 -5.04 -11.39
C SER A 25 13.63 -3.95 -12.44
N LEU A 26 12.42 -3.41 -12.46
CA LEU A 26 12.18 -2.10 -13.02
C LEU A 26 13.20 -1.22 -12.29
N ASP A 27 14.05 -0.54 -13.04
CA ASP A 27 15.00 0.43 -12.53
C ASP A 27 14.27 1.29 -11.50
N VAL A 28 14.39 0.91 -10.23
CA VAL A 28 14.02 1.77 -9.12
C VAL A 28 15.00 2.91 -9.26
N ILE A 29 14.58 3.99 -9.92
CA ILE A 29 15.30 5.24 -9.96
C ILE A 29 15.49 5.57 -8.48
N SER A 30 16.68 5.28 -7.97
CA SER A 30 16.99 5.44 -6.56
C SER A 30 17.03 6.94 -6.29
N MET A 31 15.85 7.54 -6.03
CA MET A 31 15.76 8.95 -5.68
C MET A 31 16.74 9.25 -4.55
N SER A 32 17.60 10.24 -4.76
CA SER A 32 18.51 10.69 -3.73
C SER A 32 17.72 11.31 -2.56
N ALA A 33 18.28 11.25 -1.35
CA ALA A 33 17.66 11.89 -0.19
C ALA A 33 17.38 13.39 -0.42
N ALA A 34 18.27 14.08 -1.16
CA ALA A 34 18.10 15.47 -1.52
C ALA A 34 16.89 15.70 -2.44
N GLU A 35 16.64 14.80 -3.36
CA GLU A 35 15.49 14.88 -4.27
C GLU A 35 14.16 14.65 -3.53
N VAL A 36 14.12 13.64 -2.65
CA VAL A 36 12.95 13.40 -1.78
C VAL A 36 12.66 14.63 -0.93
N THR A 37 13.70 15.23 -0.32
CA THR A 37 13.53 16.46 0.49
C THR A 37 12.99 17.61 -0.35
N ARG A 38 13.50 17.81 -1.58
CA ARG A 38 13.04 18.88 -2.48
C ARG A 38 11.57 18.67 -2.87
N ARG A 39 11.16 17.44 -3.16
CA ARG A 39 9.77 17.12 -3.47
C ARG A 39 8.85 17.30 -2.26
N LEU A 40 9.27 16.84 -1.08
CA LEU A 40 8.51 17.10 0.15
C LEU A 40 8.35 18.60 0.41
N ALA A 41 9.39 19.39 0.18
CA ALA A 41 9.31 20.84 0.30
C ALA A 41 8.29 21.46 -0.66
N SER A 42 8.13 20.94 -1.87
CA SER A 42 7.09 21.40 -2.80
C SER A 42 5.67 21.09 -2.30
N TRP A 43 5.45 19.98 -1.61
CA TRP A 43 4.16 19.64 -0.98
C TRP A 43 3.89 20.46 0.29
N ILE A 44 4.93 20.87 1.01
CA ILE A 44 4.83 21.73 2.19
C ILE A 44 4.58 23.20 1.81
N SER A 45 5.12 23.63 0.67
CA SER A 45 5.09 25.04 0.22
C SER A 45 3.70 25.69 0.21
N PRO A 46 2.61 25.04 -0.26
CA PRO A 46 1.27 25.62 -0.23
C PRO A 46 0.78 25.91 1.19
N HIS A 47 1.30 25.17 2.18
CA HIS A 47 0.95 25.30 3.60
C HIS A 47 2.02 26.03 4.42
N GLY A 48 2.91 26.78 3.77
CA GLY A 48 4.07 27.45 4.38
C GLY A 48 3.73 28.37 5.54
N GLY A 49 2.52 28.94 5.60
CA GLY A 49 2.07 29.74 6.72
C GLY A 49 2.06 28.99 8.07
N PHE A 50 1.64 27.71 8.05
CA PHE A 50 1.68 26.86 9.25
C PHE A 50 3.12 26.48 9.64
N LEU A 51 4.02 26.30 8.65
CA LEU A 51 5.43 26.05 8.91
C LEU A 51 6.10 27.25 9.62
N VAL A 52 5.85 28.47 9.12
CA VAL A 52 6.38 29.70 9.72
C VAL A 52 5.81 29.88 11.14
N LEU A 53 4.52 29.64 11.32
CA LEU A 53 3.88 29.75 12.65
C LEU A 53 4.45 28.70 13.62
N ALA A 54 4.66 27.46 13.17
CA ALA A 54 5.27 26.40 13.97
C ALA A 54 6.72 26.76 14.37
N ALA A 55 7.51 27.26 13.42
CA ALA A 55 8.89 27.69 13.69
C ALA A 55 8.92 28.87 14.68
N ALA A 56 8.14 29.92 14.45
CA ALA A 56 8.10 31.08 15.35
C ALA A 56 7.63 30.71 16.75
N SER A 57 6.57 29.90 16.86
CA SER A 57 6.05 29.41 18.15
C SER A 57 7.05 28.50 18.87
N SER A 58 7.77 27.62 18.13
CA SER A 58 8.79 26.76 18.72
C SER A 58 9.99 27.56 19.26
N ILE A 59 10.44 28.58 18.51
CA ILE A 59 11.49 29.49 18.97
C ILE A 59 11.05 30.24 20.23
N ALA A 60 9.85 30.81 20.21
CA ALA A 60 9.29 31.50 21.38
C ALA A 60 9.20 30.57 22.59
N THR A 61 8.71 29.34 22.40
CA THR A 61 8.62 28.33 23.45
C THR A 61 9.98 28.04 24.08
N VAL A 62 10.99 27.76 23.26
CA VAL A 62 12.33 27.43 23.77
C VAL A 62 12.94 28.63 24.51
N LEU A 63 12.83 29.85 23.98
CA LEU A 63 13.33 31.04 24.64
C LEU A 63 12.64 31.26 26.02
N LEU A 64 11.33 31.11 26.10
CA LEU A 64 10.60 31.19 27.35
C LEU A 64 11.00 30.09 28.34
N GLN A 65 11.17 28.85 27.86
CA GLN A 65 11.64 27.73 28.69
C GLN A 65 13.06 27.93 29.19
N LEU A 66 13.94 28.59 28.42
CA LEU A 66 15.30 28.94 28.84
C LEU A 66 15.31 30.09 29.87
N TRP A 67 14.27 30.90 29.93
CA TRP A 67 14.15 31.95 30.94
C TRP A 67 13.77 31.40 32.32
N VAL A 68 13.07 30.27 32.36
CA VAL A 68 12.60 29.63 33.62
C VAL A 68 13.75 29.36 34.62
N PRO A 69 14.89 28.73 34.24
CA PRO A 69 16.00 28.47 35.15
C PRO A 69 16.57 29.75 35.76
N ILE A 70 16.62 30.87 35.02
CA ILE A 70 17.12 32.15 35.54
C ILE A 70 16.20 32.67 36.65
N ILE A 71 14.87 32.65 36.44
CA ILE A 71 13.88 33.09 37.42
C ILE A 71 13.95 32.20 38.67
N VAL A 72 14.07 30.88 38.49
CA VAL A 72 14.21 29.92 39.60
C VAL A 72 15.51 30.20 40.38
N GLY A 73 16.63 30.45 39.70
CA GLY A 73 17.88 30.81 40.31
C GLY A 73 17.77 32.11 41.13
N ALA A 74 17.16 33.13 40.56
CA ALA A 74 16.89 34.40 41.25
C ALA A 74 16.00 34.22 42.48
N ALA A 75 15.01 33.35 42.41
CA ALA A 75 14.15 33.01 43.55
C ALA A 75 14.92 32.32 44.67
N ILE A 76 15.83 31.41 44.32
CA ILE A 76 16.73 30.74 45.29
C ILE A 76 17.64 31.76 45.96
N ASP A 77 18.27 32.67 45.20
CA ASP A 77 19.15 33.71 45.77
C ASP A 77 18.36 34.67 46.68
N GLN A 78 17.11 35.02 46.36
CA GLN A 78 16.25 35.81 47.21
C GLN A 78 15.87 35.06 48.51
N LEU A 79 15.60 33.76 48.42
CA LEU A 79 15.30 32.92 49.58
C LEU A 79 16.48 32.87 50.54
N ILE A 80 17.74 32.72 50.00
CA ILE A 80 18.94 32.73 50.82
C ILE A 80 19.13 34.07 51.53
N ARG A 81 18.89 35.19 50.82
CA ARG A 81 18.93 36.53 51.42
C ARG A 81 17.90 36.69 52.56
N LEU A 82 16.71 36.16 52.37
CA LEU A 82 15.65 36.21 53.40
C LEU A 82 16.07 35.43 54.65
N VAL A 83 16.64 34.24 54.48
CA VAL A 83 17.19 33.43 55.62
C VAL A 83 18.32 34.13 56.33
N GLN A 84 19.12 34.95 55.63
CA GLN A 84 20.18 35.78 56.20
C GLN A 84 19.67 37.08 56.86
N GLY A 85 18.37 37.28 56.96
CA GLY A 85 17.76 38.46 57.60
C GLY A 85 17.62 39.68 56.69
N GLY A 86 17.81 39.54 55.38
CA GLY A 86 17.61 40.60 54.38
C GLY A 86 16.18 40.67 53.87
N GLU A 87 15.79 41.78 53.25
CA GLU A 87 14.53 41.90 52.53
C GLU A 87 14.58 41.16 51.18
N ALA A 88 13.52 40.44 50.85
CA ALA A 88 13.38 39.75 49.56
C ALA A 88 11.95 39.84 49.04
N ALA A 89 11.82 40.17 47.75
CA ALA A 89 10.55 40.26 47.04
C ALA A 89 10.22 38.93 46.32
N LEU A 90 9.98 37.86 47.08
CA LEU A 90 9.78 36.52 46.52
C LEU A 90 8.46 36.42 45.70
N LEU A 91 7.38 37.10 46.14
CA LEU A 91 6.06 37.04 45.53
C LEU A 91 6.06 37.55 44.07
N PRO A 92 6.67 38.68 43.70
CA PRO A 92 6.81 39.12 42.31
C PRO A 92 7.59 38.14 41.45
N THR A 93 8.65 37.52 41.96
CA THR A 93 9.47 36.54 41.22
C THR A 93 8.66 35.27 40.93
N LEU A 94 7.84 34.80 41.89
CA LEU A 94 6.93 33.67 41.69
C LEU A 94 5.81 34.00 40.67
N ALA A 95 5.26 35.23 40.75
CA ALA A 95 4.29 35.70 39.77
C ALA A 95 4.88 35.77 38.36
N GLN A 96 6.13 36.28 38.19
CA GLN A 96 6.84 36.27 36.94
C GLN A 96 7.07 34.87 36.42
N LEU A 97 7.47 33.92 37.28
CA LEU A 97 7.64 32.50 36.90
C LEU A 97 6.33 31.93 36.36
N SER A 98 5.23 32.16 37.06
CA SER A 98 3.91 31.67 36.64
C SER A 98 3.51 32.20 35.26
N VAL A 99 3.70 33.50 35.03
CA VAL A 99 3.40 34.11 33.71
C VAL A 99 4.26 33.51 32.61
N VAL A 100 5.56 33.36 32.85
CA VAL A 100 6.48 32.79 31.84
C VAL A 100 6.13 31.33 31.51
N VAL A 101 5.78 30.53 32.54
CA VAL A 101 5.35 29.13 32.33
C VAL A 101 4.04 29.05 31.54
N LEU A 102 3.07 29.90 31.84
CA LEU A 102 1.80 29.96 31.12
C LEU A 102 2.02 30.37 29.65
N LEU A 103 2.85 31.37 29.39
CA LEU A 103 3.20 31.79 28.03
C LEU A 103 3.97 30.68 27.27
N ALA A 104 4.93 30.02 27.94
CA ALA A 104 5.65 28.89 27.34
C ALA A 104 4.70 27.72 26.97
N SER A 105 3.71 27.44 27.84
CA SER A 105 2.71 26.41 27.57
C SER A 105 1.78 26.80 26.43
N ALA A 106 1.36 28.04 26.33
CA ALA A 106 0.53 28.55 25.25
C ALA A 106 1.25 28.51 23.90
N THR A 107 2.53 28.95 23.88
CA THR A 107 3.35 28.88 22.64
C THR A 107 3.68 27.44 22.25
N GLN A 108 3.91 26.54 23.20
CA GLN A 108 4.11 25.11 22.95
C GLN A 108 2.85 24.46 22.34
N TRP A 109 1.67 24.79 22.88
CA TRP A 109 0.41 24.33 22.32
C TRP A 109 0.23 24.82 20.87
N LEU A 110 0.51 26.11 20.61
CA LEU A 110 0.42 26.70 19.28
C LEU A 110 1.40 26.06 18.30
N ALA A 111 2.63 25.78 18.73
CA ALA A 111 3.64 25.09 17.94
C ALA A 111 3.17 23.67 17.56
N SER A 112 2.69 22.90 18.53
CA SER A 112 2.19 21.55 18.31
C SER A 112 0.95 21.54 17.40
N TRP A 113 0.01 22.46 17.62
CA TRP A 113 -1.17 22.59 16.78
C TRP A 113 -0.81 22.92 15.33
N SER A 114 0.12 23.88 15.13
CA SER A 114 0.54 24.30 13.78
C SER A 114 1.28 23.17 13.05
N THR A 115 2.17 22.45 13.72
CA THR A 115 2.91 21.32 13.15
C THR A 115 1.94 20.19 12.78
N ASN A 116 1.01 19.82 13.67
CA ASN A 116 0.01 18.81 13.39
C ASN A 116 -0.87 19.21 12.21
N LYS A 117 -1.37 20.46 12.19
CA LYS A 117 -2.20 20.94 11.09
C LYS A 117 -1.48 20.90 9.76
N LEU A 118 -0.20 21.34 9.72
CA LEU A 118 0.66 21.25 8.53
C LEU A 118 0.77 19.81 8.06
N THR A 119 1.15 18.90 8.95
CA THR A 119 1.36 17.49 8.62
C THR A 119 0.11 16.83 8.04
N TYR A 120 -1.05 17.03 8.71
CA TYR A 120 -2.30 16.45 8.21
C TYR A 120 -2.76 17.02 6.87
N LEU A 121 -2.50 18.30 6.59
CA LEU A 121 -2.80 18.89 5.28
C LEU A 121 -1.91 18.27 4.18
N VAL A 122 -0.61 18.17 4.42
CA VAL A 122 0.32 17.54 3.46
C VAL A 122 -0.03 16.07 3.24
N THR A 123 -0.33 15.33 4.30
CA THR A 123 -0.73 13.90 4.22
C THR A 123 -2.05 13.74 3.45
N ARG A 124 -3.03 14.61 3.68
CA ARG A 124 -4.29 14.62 2.92
C ARG A 124 -4.03 14.81 1.44
N ASP A 125 -3.25 15.83 1.08
CA ASP A 125 -3.02 16.21 -0.32
C ASP A 125 -2.23 15.09 -1.06
N LEU A 126 -1.24 14.48 -0.39
CA LEU A 126 -0.51 13.32 -0.92
C LEU A 126 -1.42 12.10 -1.11
N ARG A 127 -2.32 11.82 -0.15
CA ARG A 127 -3.25 10.69 -0.24
C ARG A 127 -4.25 10.87 -1.37
N GLU A 128 -4.78 12.10 -1.53
CA GLU A 128 -5.67 12.45 -2.63
C GLU A 128 -4.98 12.28 -3.99
N ALA A 129 -3.74 12.79 -4.11
CA ALA A 129 -2.95 12.64 -5.32
C ALA A 129 -2.63 11.16 -5.62
N ALA A 130 -2.24 10.37 -4.60
CA ALA A 130 -1.96 8.95 -4.75
C ALA A 130 -3.21 8.16 -5.17
N HIS A 131 -4.37 8.44 -4.57
CA HIS A 131 -5.63 7.81 -4.93
C HIS A 131 -6.05 8.14 -6.37
N THR A 132 -6.01 9.42 -6.74
CA THR A 132 -6.28 9.88 -8.11
C THR A 132 -5.33 9.21 -9.10
N LYS A 133 -4.05 9.10 -8.73
CA LYS A 133 -3.04 8.43 -9.55
C LYS A 133 -3.38 6.96 -9.80
N VAL A 134 -3.70 6.20 -8.75
CA VAL A 134 -4.08 4.78 -8.88
C VAL A 134 -5.27 4.61 -9.82
N SER A 135 -6.26 5.51 -9.74
CA SER A 135 -7.44 5.46 -10.62
C SER A 135 -7.11 5.71 -12.10
N ASN A 136 -5.99 6.39 -12.39
CA ASN A 136 -5.53 6.72 -13.74
C ASN A 136 -4.40 5.80 -14.25
N LEU A 137 -3.99 4.79 -13.48
CA LEU A 137 -2.97 3.84 -13.89
C LEU A 137 -3.51 2.83 -14.91
N PRO A 138 -2.69 2.41 -15.89
CA PRO A 138 -3.06 1.34 -16.81
C PRO A 138 -3.17 0.00 -16.09
N LEU A 139 -4.02 -0.88 -16.60
CA LEU A 139 -4.20 -2.23 -16.01
C LEU A 139 -2.88 -3.00 -15.97
N SER A 140 -2.00 -2.81 -16.94
CA SER A 140 -0.66 -3.39 -16.97
C SER A 140 0.19 -3.07 -15.73
N TYR A 141 0.02 -1.89 -15.16
CA TYR A 141 0.69 -1.52 -13.91
C TYR A 141 0.07 -2.24 -12.71
N ILE A 142 -1.27 -2.31 -12.68
CA ILE A 142 -2.02 -2.97 -11.59
C ILE A 142 -1.72 -4.47 -11.57
N ASP A 143 -1.68 -5.13 -12.73
CA ASP A 143 -1.42 -6.57 -12.86
C ASP A 143 0.03 -6.96 -12.50
N THR A 144 0.98 -6.03 -12.63
CA THR A 144 2.38 -6.26 -12.27
C THR A 144 2.70 -5.98 -10.79
N HIS A 145 1.77 -5.38 -10.05
CA HIS A 145 1.94 -5.05 -8.64
C HIS A 145 0.86 -5.74 -7.81
N SER A 146 1.21 -6.23 -6.61
CA SER A 146 0.19 -6.79 -5.73
C SER A 146 -0.76 -5.71 -5.23
N GLN A 147 -2.04 -6.03 -5.10
CA GLN A 147 -3.07 -5.11 -4.58
C GLN A 147 -2.69 -4.61 -3.17
N GLY A 148 -2.12 -5.48 -2.34
CA GLY A 148 -1.63 -5.13 -1.02
C GLY A 148 -0.50 -4.09 -1.03
N ASP A 149 0.43 -4.17 -1.99
CA ASP A 149 1.51 -3.18 -2.16
C ASP A 149 0.93 -1.81 -2.56
N LEU A 150 0.03 -1.78 -3.55
CA LEU A 150 -0.62 -0.54 -3.98
C LEU A 150 -1.42 0.11 -2.84
N LEU A 151 -2.20 -0.67 -2.12
CA LEU A 151 -2.96 -0.19 -0.96
C LEU A 151 -2.02 0.33 0.14
N SER A 152 -0.93 -0.40 0.41
CA SER A 152 0.07 0.02 1.40
C SER A 152 0.72 1.35 1.03
N ARG A 153 1.01 1.61 -0.25
CA ARG A 153 1.56 2.90 -0.73
C ARG A 153 0.60 4.07 -0.52
N VAL A 154 -0.69 3.86 -0.71
CA VAL A 154 -1.71 4.92 -0.56
C VAL A 154 -2.06 5.20 0.90
N VAL A 155 -2.05 4.18 1.76
CA VAL A 155 -2.47 4.27 3.15
C VAL A 155 -1.26 4.32 4.08
N ASN A 156 -0.54 3.20 4.23
CA ASN A 156 0.49 3.05 5.25
C ASN A 156 1.72 3.94 5.00
N ASP A 157 2.18 4.01 3.74
CA ASP A 157 3.37 4.80 3.42
C ASP A 157 3.12 6.30 3.55
N VAL A 158 1.92 6.77 3.20
CA VAL A 158 1.52 8.17 3.38
C VAL A 158 1.42 8.51 4.88
N ASP A 159 0.91 7.59 5.72
CA ASP A 159 0.86 7.78 7.16
C ASP A 159 2.26 7.80 7.79
N GLN A 160 3.12 6.86 7.43
CA GLN A 160 4.51 6.82 7.91
C GLN A 160 5.31 8.08 7.49
N LEU A 161 5.06 8.59 6.29
CA LEU A 161 5.63 9.85 5.84
C LEU A 161 5.13 11.01 6.71
N GLY A 162 3.82 11.03 7.02
CA GLY A 162 3.23 12.02 7.93
C GLY A 162 3.86 12.00 9.32
N ASP A 163 3.98 10.82 9.93
CA ASP A 163 4.57 10.65 11.26
C ASP A 163 6.04 11.11 11.28
N GLY A 164 6.80 10.74 10.25
CA GLY A 164 8.19 11.18 10.13
C GLY A 164 8.34 12.68 9.88
N LEU A 165 7.44 13.27 9.10
CA LEU A 165 7.40 14.71 8.89
C LEU A 165 7.08 15.44 10.21
N GLN A 166 6.08 14.97 10.95
CA GLN A 166 5.69 15.56 12.23
C GLN A 166 6.82 15.50 13.25
N GLN A 167 7.41 14.31 13.46
CA GLN A 167 8.52 14.15 14.40
C GLN A 167 9.77 14.89 13.94
N GLY A 168 10.11 14.77 12.65
CA GLY A 168 11.27 15.45 12.07
C GLY A 168 11.20 16.96 12.22
N LEU A 169 10.08 17.58 11.85
CA LEU A 169 9.88 19.02 12.00
C LEU A 169 9.91 19.45 13.47
N THR A 170 9.18 18.76 14.35
CA THR A 170 9.12 19.11 15.77
C THR A 170 10.52 19.04 16.40
N GLN A 171 11.25 17.94 16.21
CA GLN A 171 12.57 17.76 16.81
C GLN A 171 13.64 18.68 16.20
N PHE A 172 13.56 18.94 14.89
CA PHE A 172 14.47 19.87 14.24
C PHE A 172 14.26 21.30 14.76
N LEU A 173 13.00 21.78 14.76
CA LEU A 173 12.68 23.15 15.19
C LEU A 173 13.00 23.38 16.66
N THR A 174 12.60 22.46 17.54
CA THR A 174 12.85 22.62 18.99
C THR A 174 14.28 22.26 19.38
N GLY A 175 14.86 21.18 18.79
CA GLY A 175 16.18 20.67 19.15
C GLY A 175 17.31 21.63 18.80
N VAL A 176 17.32 22.18 17.58
CA VAL A 176 18.35 23.13 17.13
C VAL A 176 18.30 24.42 17.97
N VAL A 177 17.10 24.95 18.17
CA VAL A 177 16.92 26.16 18.99
C VAL A 177 17.31 25.92 20.45
N THR A 178 16.99 24.74 20.99
CA THR A 178 17.38 24.37 22.37
C THR A 178 18.90 24.29 22.52
N ILE A 179 19.60 23.62 21.58
CA ILE A 179 21.08 23.51 21.64
C ILE A 179 21.72 24.90 21.57
N ILE A 180 21.36 25.70 20.56
CA ILE A 180 21.96 27.03 20.38
C ILE A 180 21.58 27.95 21.56
N GLY A 181 20.31 27.96 21.91
CA GLY A 181 19.81 28.81 23.01
C GLY A 181 20.44 28.48 24.35
N THR A 182 20.48 27.18 24.73
CA THR A 182 21.12 26.77 26.01
C THR A 182 22.62 27.14 26.06
N LEU A 183 23.36 26.93 24.96
CA LEU A 183 24.78 27.33 24.87
C LEU A 183 24.94 28.85 25.02
N CYS A 184 24.13 29.66 24.34
CA CYS A 184 24.17 31.11 24.46
C CYS A 184 23.92 31.57 25.91
N PHE A 185 22.91 31.02 26.58
CA PHE A 185 22.60 31.35 27.97
C PHE A 185 23.70 30.87 28.93
N MET A 186 24.30 29.68 28.71
CA MET A 186 25.42 29.18 29.52
C MET A 186 26.67 30.08 29.39
N PHE A 187 27.03 30.48 28.16
CA PHE A 187 28.15 31.39 27.92
C PHE A 187 27.89 32.79 28.47
N TYR A 188 26.65 33.26 28.43
CA TYR A 188 26.27 34.54 29.06
C TYR A 188 26.48 34.53 30.57
N MET A 189 26.15 33.39 31.23
CA MET A 189 26.31 33.26 32.68
C MET A 189 27.76 33.04 33.10
N SER A 190 28.46 32.12 32.46
CA SER A 190 29.89 31.81 32.78
C SER A 190 30.57 31.11 31.59
N ILE A 191 31.49 31.80 30.96
CA ILE A 191 32.26 31.24 29.83
C ILE A 191 33.01 29.97 30.23
N PRO A 192 33.74 29.91 31.38
CA PRO A 192 34.50 28.72 31.75
C PRO A 192 33.62 27.49 31.97
N MET A 193 32.48 27.66 32.65
CA MET A 193 31.55 26.56 32.87
C MET A 193 30.81 26.12 31.57
N GLY A 194 30.48 27.06 30.71
CA GLY A 194 29.90 26.78 29.39
C GLY A 194 30.85 25.96 28.52
N LEU A 195 32.16 26.27 28.56
CA LEU A 195 33.19 25.51 27.86
C LEU A 195 33.29 24.05 28.36
N VAL A 196 33.20 23.83 29.67
CA VAL A 196 33.21 22.47 30.24
C VAL A 196 32.07 21.62 29.68
N VAL A 197 30.83 22.15 29.63
CA VAL A 197 29.70 21.44 29.08
C VAL A 197 29.86 21.22 27.57
N ALA A 198 30.28 22.24 26.83
CA ALA A 198 30.48 22.14 25.38
C ALA A 198 31.57 21.11 25.01
N LEU A 199 32.68 21.04 25.76
CA LEU A 199 33.76 20.05 25.54
C LEU A 199 33.35 18.63 25.98
N ALA A 200 32.45 18.49 26.96
CA ALA A 200 31.98 17.18 27.42
C ALA A 200 30.89 16.57 26.48
N THR A 201 30.23 17.38 25.67
CA THR A 201 29.14 16.92 24.75
C THR A 201 29.62 15.88 23.73
N PRO A 202 30.78 16.02 23.06
CA PRO A 202 31.24 15.00 22.12
C PRO A 202 31.35 13.60 22.75
N LEU A 203 31.66 13.52 24.05
CA LEU A 203 31.71 12.25 24.77
C LEU A 203 30.34 11.54 24.78
N SER A 204 29.26 12.28 25.04
CA SER A 204 27.90 11.72 24.99
C SER A 204 27.54 11.23 23.58
N ILE A 205 27.92 11.98 22.54
CA ILE A 205 27.64 11.61 21.13
C ILE A 205 28.43 10.36 20.76
N ILE A 206 29.71 10.26 21.15
CA ILE A 206 30.56 9.09 20.89
C ILE A 206 29.95 7.84 21.55
N VAL A 207 29.57 7.93 22.83
CA VAL A 207 28.99 6.81 23.58
C VAL A 207 27.66 6.38 22.95
N ALA A 208 26.75 7.33 22.64
CA ALA A 208 25.49 7.06 21.99
C ALA A 208 25.69 6.39 20.61
N SER A 209 26.61 6.91 19.79
CA SER A 209 26.90 6.36 18.45
C SER A 209 27.50 4.94 18.51
N ALA A 210 28.41 4.70 19.48
CA ALA A 210 29.00 3.36 19.66
C ALA A 210 27.92 2.31 20.02
N ILE A 211 27.03 2.66 20.93
CA ILE A 211 25.93 1.77 21.34
C ILE A 211 24.93 1.55 20.19
N THR A 212 24.57 2.61 19.47
CA THR A 212 23.66 2.50 18.29
C THR A 212 24.28 1.61 17.22
N LYS A 213 25.57 1.74 16.93
CA LYS A 213 26.28 0.89 15.97
C LYS A 213 26.32 -0.58 16.41
N TYR A 214 26.52 -0.83 17.71
CA TYR A 214 26.48 -2.17 18.27
C TYR A 214 25.07 -2.79 18.18
N ALA A 215 24.04 -2.02 18.50
CA ALA A 215 22.64 -2.47 18.48
C ALA A 215 22.10 -2.69 17.05
N SER A 216 22.49 -1.85 16.07
CA SER A 216 21.94 -1.85 14.71
C SER A 216 22.09 -3.20 13.99
N SER A 217 23.22 -3.88 14.15
CA SER A 217 23.46 -5.22 13.57
C SER A 217 22.49 -6.27 14.10
N SER A 218 22.20 -6.22 15.41
CA SER A 218 21.27 -7.16 16.04
C SER A 218 19.82 -6.87 15.66
N PHE A 219 19.44 -5.61 15.54
CA PHE A 219 18.11 -5.20 15.08
C PHE A 219 17.84 -5.62 13.62
N GLY A 220 18.81 -5.49 12.73
CA GLY A 220 18.69 -5.95 11.36
C GLY A 220 18.40 -7.45 11.25
N LYS A 221 19.11 -8.26 12.07
CA LYS A 221 18.85 -9.72 12.13
C LYS A 221 17.49 -10.04 12.76
N GLN A 222 17.10 -9.32 13.81
CA GLN A 222 15.78 -9.47 14.45
C GLN A 222 14.66 -9.21 13.44
N GLN A 223 14.72 -8.12 12.69
CA GLN A 223 13.76 -7.79 11.64
C GLN A 223 13.69 -8.89 10.57
N GLY A 224 14.85 -9.44 10.15
CA GLY A 224 14.90 -10.54 9.20
C GLY A 224 14.18 -11.80 9.69
N TYR A 225 14.43 -12.23 10.94
CA TYR A 225 13.74 -13.39 11.51
C TYR A 225 12.28 -13.13 11.82
N GLN A 226 11.92 -11.90 12.20
CA GLN A 226 10.51 -11.51 12.38
C GLN A 226 9.73 -11.58 11.06
N GLY A 227 10.35 -11.12 9.96
CA GLY A 227 9.76 -11.26 8.62
C GLY A 227 9.61 -12.72 8.20
N GLN A 228 10.63 -13.57 8.46
CA GLN A 228 10.55 -15.01 8.19
C GLN A 228 9.43 -15.70 9.00
N LEU A 229 9.31 -15.36 10.29
CA LEU A 229 8.27 -15.93 11.15
C LEU A 229 6.88 -15.49 10.71
N GLY A 230 6.72 -14.21 10.35
CA GLY A 230 5.46 -13.67 9.85
C GLY A 230 5.03 -14.33 8.54
N GLY A 231 5.94 -14.42 7.55
CA GLY A 231 5.66 -15.08 6.28
C GLY A 231 5.33 -16.57 6.45
N TYR A 232 6.07 -17.28 7.33
CA TYR A 232 5.78 -18.67 7.63
C TYR A 232 4.40 -18.84 8.29
N ALA A 233 4.06 -17.99 9.26
CA ALA A 233 2.75 -18.03 9.91
C ALA A 233 1.60 -17.74 8.92
N GLU A 234 1.76 -16.76 8.04
CA GLU A 234 0.79 -16.45 6.99
C GLU A 234 0.57 -17.63 6.04
N GLU A 235 1.66 -18.25 5.58
CA GLU A 235 1.61 -19.46 4.73
C GLU A 235 0.87 -20.61 5.44
N MET A 236 1.17 -20.87 6.73
CA MET A 236 0.54 -21.94 7.47
C MET A 236 -0.95 -21.66 7.76
N VAL A 237 -1.32 -20.44 8.06
CA VAL A 237 -2.74 -20.06 8.27
C VAL A 237 -3.51 -20.17 6.96
N SER A 238 -2.94 -19.72 5.86
CA SER A 238 -3.58 -19.80 4.53
C SER A 238 -3.79 -21.24 4.05
N ASN A 239 -2.91 -22.17 4.47
CA ASN A 239 -2.97 -23.59 4.09
C ASN A 239 -3.44 -24.51 5.24
N GLN A 240 -4.18 -23.97 6.22
CA GLN A 240 -4.60 -24.72 7.43
C GLN A 240 -5.38 -26.01 7.11
N GLU A 241 -6.24 -25.98 6.08
CA GLU A 241 -6.99 -27.15 5.64
C GLU A 241 -6.06 -28.26 5.14
N LEU A 242 -5.05 -27.90 4.35
CA LEU A 242 -4.06 -28.84 3.81
C LEU A 242 -3.23 -29.47 4.93
N ILE A 243 -2.74 -28.66 5.88
CA ILE A 243 -1.98 -29.12 7.05
C ILE A 243 -2.78 -30.12 7.87
N THR A 244 -4.09 -29.85 8.06
CA THR A 244 -4.99 -30.70 8.81
C THR A 244 -5.29 -32.00 8.04
N ALA A 245 -5.56 -31.92 6.73
CA ALA A 245 -5.86 -33.06 5.87
C ALA A 245 -4.69 -34.06 5.80
N PHE A 246 -3.45 -33.57 5.80
CA PHE A 246 -2.25 -34.41 5.76
C PHE A 246 -1.62 -34.72 7.14
N ALA A 247 -2.27 -34.30 8.24
CA ALA A 247 -1.79 -34.46 9.61
C ALA A 247 -0.36 -33.93 9.86
N HIS A 248 0.04 -32.85 9.19
CA HIS A 248 1.40 -32.28 9.29
C HIS A 248 1.56 -31.24 10.40
N LYS A 249 0.62 -31.18 11.36
CA LYS A 249 0.62 -30.15 12.42
C LYS A 249 1.90 -30.12 13.25
N ASP A 250 2.42 -31.30 13.62
CA ASP A 250 3.62 -31.38 14.49
C ASP A 250 4.87 -30.87 13.79
N ALA A 251 5.05 -31.21 12.51
CA ALA A 251 6.17 -30.71 11.71
C ALA A 251 6.10 -29.17 11.50
N VAL A 252 4.90 -28.62 11.32
CA VAL A 252 4.68 -27.18 11.22
C VAL A 252 5.03 -26.46 12.52
N ILE A 253 4.63 -27.02 13.67
CA ILE A 253 4.97 -26.46 14.99
C ILE A 253 6.49 -26.50 15.22
N GLU A 254 7.15 -27.62 14.93
CA GLU A 254 8.61 -27.76 15.08
C GLU A 254 9.36 -26.70 14.25
N GLN A 255 8.95 -26.49 13.01
CA GLN A 255 9.59 -25.48 12.15
C GLN A 255 9.31 -24.06 12.63
N PHE A 256 8.09 -23.77 13.10
CA PHE A 256 7.75 -22.49 13.71
C PHE A 256 8.61 -22.21 14.94
N GLU A 257 8.74 -23.20 15.84
CA GLU A 257 9.57 -23.09 17.05
C GLU A 257 11.04 -22.88 16.71
N ALA A 258 11.57 -23.53 15.67
CA ALA A 258 12.94 -23.35 15.22
C ALA A 258 13.23 -21.93 14.73
N ILE A 259 12.28 -21.29 14.02
CA ILE A 259 12.40 -19.90 13.60
C ILE A 259 12.23 -18.96 14.80
N ASN A 260 11.25 -19.23 15.65
CA ASN A 260 10.95 -18.43 16.84
C ASN A 260 12.12 -18.43 17.84
N GLU A 261 12.80 -19.58 18.02
CA GLU A 261 13.98 -19.66 18.90
C GLU A 261 15.15 -18.81 18.36
N LYS A 262 15.37 -18.79 17.04
CA LYS A 262 16.36 -17.88 16.41
C LYS A 262 15.97 -16.43 16.64
N LEU A 263 14.70 -16.09 16.47
CA LEU A 263 14.17 -14.77 16.75
C LEU A 263 14.36 -14.37 18.22
N ARG A 264 14.06 -15.30 19.15
CA ARG A 264 14.24 -15.09 20.61
C ARG A 264 15.68 -14.73 20.95
N VAL A 265 16.65 -15.53 20.49
CA VAL A 265 18.08 -15.33 20.80
C VAL A 265 18.59 -13.99 20.23
N VAL A 266 18.21 -13.67 18.99
CA VAL A 266 18.65 -12.41 18.36
C VAL A 266 17.90 -11.22 18.95
N GLY A 267 16.61 -11.38 19.24
CA GLY A 267 15.77 -10.36 19.87
C GLY A 267 16.25 -9.99 21.27
N GLU A 268 16.63 -10.99 22.09
CA GLU A 268 17.22 -10.77 23.42
C GLU A 268 18.50 -9.93 23.34
N ARG A 269 19.40 -10.24 22.39
CA ARG A 269 20.63 -9.48 22.18
C ARG A 269 20.34 -8.04 21.70
N ALA A 270 19.40 -7.89 20.77
CA ALA A 270 18.99 -6.59 20.26
C ALA A 270 18.37 -5.74 21.38
N GLN A 271 17.47 -6.33 22.18
CA GLN A 271 16.83 -5.65 23.31
C GLN A 271 17.82 -5.28 24.41
N PHE A 272 18.77 -6.19 24.74
CA PHE A 272 19.84 -5.89 25.69
C PHE A 272 20.71 -4.73 25.20
N ALA A 273 21.15 -4.77 23.93
CA ALA A 273 21.93 -3.68 23.35
C ALA A 273 21.17 -2.33 23.38
N SER A 274 19.87 -2.35 23.05
CA SER A 274 19.01 -1.17 23.13
C SER A 274 18.85 -0.67 24.58
N SER A 275 18.69 -1.57 25.53
CA SER A 275 18.52 -1.22 26.94
C SER A 275 19.75 -0.57 27.56
N LEU A 276 20.94 -0.78 27.00
CA LEU A 276 22.17 -0.11 27.41
C LEU A 276 22.22 1.38 27.02
N SER A 277 21.45 1.80 26.00
CA SER A 277 21.51 3.16 25.46
C SER A 277 21.15 4.21 26.52
N ASN A 278 20.00 4.04 27.18
CA ASN A 278 19.52 5.00 28.19
C ASN A 278 20.41 5.06 29.46
N PRO A 279 20.84 3.94 30.08
CA PRO A 279 21.72 3.99 31.24
C PRO A 279 23.09 4.61 30.92
N SER A 280 23.67 4.29 29.76
CA SER A 280 24.99 4.78 29.38
C SER A 280 24.99 6.29 29.10
N THR A 281 23.99 6.78 28.38
CA THR A 281 23.84 8.23 28.15
C THR A 281 23.53 8.97 29.45
N ARG A 282 22.70 8.38 30.34
CA ARG A 282 22.46 8.95 31.68
C ARG A 282 23.72 8.96 32.54
N LEU A 283 24.56 7.93 32.48
CA LEU A 283 25.82 7.91 33.20
C LEU A 283 26.72 9.09 32.78
N VAL A 284 26.90 9.32 31.49
CA VAL A 284 27.69 10.44 30.97
C VAL A 284 27.05 11.77 31.38
N ASN A 285 25.73 11.91 31.23
CA ASN A 285 25.04 13.14 31.63
C ASN A 285 25.16 13.41 33.11
N ASN A 286 25.03 12.39 33.98
CA ASN A 286 25.19 12.54 35.43
C ASN A 286 26.66 12.87 35.80
N PHE A 287 27.63 12.33 35.06
CA PHE A 287 29.03 12.70 35.26
C PHE A 287 29.27 14.19 34.92
N ILE A 288 28.74 14.65 33.77
CA ILE A 288 28.81 16.07 33.39
C ILE A 288 28.09 16.93 34.42
N TYR A 289 26.93 16.51 34.89
CA TYR A 289 26.18 17.21 35.94
C TYR A 289 26.97 17.31 37.24
N ALA A 290 27.60 16.23 37.69
CA ALA A 290 28.43 16.22 38.89
C ALA A 290 29.66 17.13 38.75
N LEU A 291 30.31 17.13 37.57
CA LEU A 291 31.45 17.99 37.27
C LEU A 291 31.05 19.47 37.29
N VAL A 292 29.92 19.82 36.67
CA VAL A 292 29.36 21.17 36.66
C VAL A 292 28.98 21.61 38.09
N ALA A 293 28.36 20.71 38.89
CA ALA A 293 28.03 20.99 40.28
C ALA A 293 29.30 21.27 41.13
N ALA A 294 30.31 20.42 41.00
CA ALA A 294 31.58 20.59 41.74
C ALA A 294 32.30 21.91 41.37
N LEU A 295 32.40 22.20 40.07
CA LEU A 295 33.00 23.46 39.60
C LEU A 295 32.13 24.66 40.02
N GLY A 296 30.82 24.55 39.96
CA GLY A 296 29.90 25.57 40.44
C GLY A 296 30.07 25.88 41.94
N CYS A 297 30.21 24.85 42.77
CA CYS A 297 30.52 25.04 44.19
C CYS A 297 31.86 25.73 44.41
N ILE A 298 32.92 25.37 43.65
CA ILE A 298 34.19 26.06 43.73
C ILE A 298 34.05 27.54 43.33
N CYS A 299 33.34 27.84 42.26
CA CYS A 299 33.06 29.21 41.83
C CYS A 299 32.33 30.04 42.90
N VAL A 300 31.38 29.45 43.62
CA VAL A 300 30.65 30.12 44.71
C VAL A 300 31.55 30.39 45.91
N LEU A 301 32.41 29.42 46.26
CA LEU A 301 33.25 29.53 47.45
C LEU A 301 34.51 30.41 47.24
N THR A 302 35.13 30.31 46.06
CA THR A 302 36.43 30.97 45.79
C THR A 302 36.33 32.18 44.87
N GLY A 303 35.18 32.34 44.15
CA GLY A 303 35.04 33.37 43.12
C GLY A 303 35.84 33.10 41.82
N VAL A 304 36.55 31.98 41.74
CA VAL A 304 37.42 31.61 40.58
C VAL A 304 36.91 30.33 39.91
N PRO A 305 36.84 30.26 38.58
CA PRO A 305 37.22 31.26 37.58
C PRO A 305 36.22 32.38 37.33
N SER A 306 34.98 32.29 37.86
CA SER A 306 33.98 33.35 37.80
C SER A 306 33.13 33.37 39.07
N PRO A 307 32.82 34.57 39.67
CA PRO A 307 31.95 34.63 40.81
C PRO A 307 30.54 34.26 40.42
N LEU A 308 29.98 33.24 41.06
CA LEU A 308 28.61 32.76 40.84
C LEU A 308 27.84 32.73 42.14
N THR A 309 26.51 32.95 42.05
CA THR A 309 25.57 32.72 43.17
C THR A 309 25.08 31.26 43.17
N ILE A 310 24.56 30.80 44.28
CA ILE A 310 23.96 29.44 44.40
C ILE A 310 22.80 29.28 43.39
N GLY A 311 21.96 30.31 43.22
CA GLY A 311 20.89 30.31 42.24
C GLY A 311 21.37 30.22 40.81
N GLN A 312 22.53 30.88 40.49
CA GLN A 312 23.14 30.77 39.16
C GLN A 312 23.71 29.35 38.88
N VAL A 313 24.28 28.70 39.86
CA VAL A 313 24.74 27.31 39.76
C VAL A 313 23.56 26.38 39.48
N GLN A 314 22.41 26.56 40.18
CA GLN A 314 21.18 25.81 39.94
C GLN A 314 20.66 26.04 38.50
N SER A 315 20.66 27.29 38.03
CA SER A 315 20.28 27.60 36.63
C SER A 315 21.19 26.89 35.63
N PHE A 316 22.47 26.88 35.89
CA PHE A 316 23.48 26.23 35.03
C PHE A 316 23.29 24.72 34.95
N LEU A 317 22.99 24.06 36.08
CA LEU A 317 22.65 22.64 36.14
C LEU A 317 21.40 22.32 35.35
N SER A 318 20.38 23.20 35.41
CA SER A 318 19.15 23.07 34.62
C SER A 318 19.44 23.18 33.12
N TYR A 319 20.29 24.12 32.71
CA TYR A 319 20.71 24.24 31.31
C TYR A 319 21.53 23.05 30.84
N ALA A 320 22.45 22.52 31.63
CA ALA A 320 23.20 21.34 31.28
C ALA A 320 22.29 20.15 30.99
N ASN A 321 21.24 20.01 31.80
CA ASN A 321 20.22 18.97 31.61
C ASN A 321 19.38 19.20 30.34
N GLN A 322 18.94 20.44 30.08
CA GLN A 322 18.15 20.78 28.88
C GLN A 322 18.96 20.61 27.59
N TYR A 323 20.23 20.99 27.62
CA TYR A 323 21.17 20.88 26.51
C TYR A 323 21.38 19.44 26.04
N MET A 324 21.34 18.47 26.98
CA MET A 324 21.51 17.05 26.65
C MET A 324 20.28 16.37 26.05
N LYS A 325 19.06 16.91 26.24
CA LYS A 325 17.82 16.29 25.76
C LYS A 325 17.76 16.04 24.25
N PRO A 326 18.11 17.01 23.36
CA PRO A 326 18.08 16.78 21.91
C PRO A 326 19.02 15.67 21.47
N PHE A 327 20.20 15.53 22.09
CA PHE A 327 21.16 14.48 21.74
C PHE A 327 20.65 13.08 22.08
N ASN A 328 19.90 12.94 23.18
CA ASN A 328 19.28 11.67 23.53
C ASN A 328 18.16 11.26 22.56
N ALA A 329 17.49 12.22 21.94
CA ALA A 329 16.42 11.98 20.97
C ALA A 329 16.91 11.67 19.54
N ILE A 330 18.17 11.98 19.21
CA ILE A 330 18.70 11.86 17.84
C ILE A 330 18.49 10.47 17.27
N SER A 331 18.75 9.41 18.03
CA SER A 331 18.68 8.03 17.52
C SER A 331 17.27 7.65 17.05
N SER A 332 16.23 7.99 17.84
CA SER A 332 14.84 7.70 17.47
C SER A 332 14.38 8.54 16.28
N VAL A 333 14.78 9.81 16.24
CA VAL A 333 14.43 10.72 15.14
C VAL A 333 15.06 10.27 13.82
N VAL A 334 16.34 9.87 13.84
CA VAL A 334 17.03 9.37 12.63
C VAL A 334 16.32 8.15 12.07
N THR A 335 15.94 7.19 12.92
CA THR A 335 15.20 5.99 12.47
C THR A 335 13.86 6.37 11.86
N GLN A 336 13.08 7.23 12.53
CA GLN A 336 11.78 7.66 12.04
C GLN A 336 11.88 8.41 10.71
N VAL A 337 12.86 9.30 10.58
CA VAL A 337 13.11 10.03 9.33
C VAL A 337 13.54 9.08 8.21
N GLN A 338 14.40 8.08 8.48
CA GLN A 338 14.78 7.08 7.49
C GLN A 338 13.59 6.26 7.00
N THR A 339 12.69 5.84 7.90
CA THR A 339 11.44 5.16 7.53
C THR A 339 10.56 6.05 6.67
N ALA A 340 10.36 7.32 7.07
CA ALA A 340 9.58 8.28 6.30
C ALA A 340 10.18 8.52 4.89
N TYR A 341 11.51 8.58 4.76
CA TYR A 341 12.17 8.69 3.46
C TYR A 341 11.94 7.45 2.58
N ALA A 342 11.98 6.25 3.15
CA ALA A 342 11.70 5.03 2.41
C ALA A 342 10.25 5.02 1.91
N SER A 343 9.29 5.36 2.76
CA SER A 343 7.87 5.48 2.41
C SER A 343 7.63 6.59 1.39
N ALA A 344 8.28 7.77 1.54
CA ALA A 344 8.19 8.86 0.57
C ALA A 344 8.65 8.44 -0.83
N ARG A 345 9.73 7.67 -0.94
CA ARG A 345 10.19 7.13 -2.24
C ARG A 345 9.12 6.28 -2.88
N ARG A 346 8.52 5.32 -2.15
CA ARG A 346 7.47 4.44 -2.68
C ARG A 346 6.23 5.21 -3.13
N VAL A 347 5.83 6.24 -2.37
CA VAL A 347 4.72 7.13 -2.75
C VAL A 347 5.06 7.94 -4.00
N PHE A 348 6.27 8.49 -4.08
CA PHE A 348 6.68 9.26 -5.26
C PHE A 348 6.89 8.38 -6.49
N ASP A 349 7.39 7.15 -6.35
CA ASP A 349 7.45 6.18 -7.45
C ASP A 349 6.04 5.89 -8.00
N LEU A 350 5.04 5.76 -7.13
CA LEU A 350 3.65 5.62 -7.55
C LEU A 350 3.14 6.87 -8.28
N LEU A 351 3.43 8.07 -7.76
CA LEU A 351 3.01 9.34 -8.38
C LEU A 351 3.68 9.58 -9.74
N ASP A 352 4.89 9.06 -9.94
CA ASP A 352 5.65 9.17 -11.19
C ASP A 352 5.31 8.06 -12.21
N ALA A 353 4.55 7.05 -11.82
CA ALA A 353 4.13 5.98 -12.71
C ALA A 353 3.39 6.55 -13.94
N LYS A 354 3.61 5.95 -15.10
CA LYS A 354 2.97 6.40 -16.34
C LYS A 354 1.47 6.17 -16.28
N GLU A 355 0.71 7.21 -16.50
CA GLU A 355 -0.75 7.13 -16.58
C GLU A 355 -1.22 6.57 -17.92
N ILE A 356 -2.47 6.15 -17.96
CA ILE A 356 -3.15 5.83 -19.21
C ILE A 356 -3.04 7.06 -20.13
N LYS A 357 -2.56 6.85 -21.36
CA LYS A 357 -2.55 7.93 -22.35
C LYS A 357 -3.96 8.50 -22.50
N PRO A 358 -4.15 9.81 -22.45
CA PRO A 358 -5.47 10.41 -22.65
C PRO A 358 -6.02 9.99 -24.01
N ASP A 359 -7.35 10.00 -24.16
CA ASP A 359 -7.96 9.78 -25.45
C ASP A 359 -7.57 10.94 -26.41
N PRO A 360 -7.49 10.68 -27.74
CA PRO A 360 -7.18 11.73 -28.71
C PRO A 360 -8.14 12.92 -28.58
N ALA A 361 -7.64 14.12 -28.82
CA ALA A 361 -8.49 15.33 -28.74
C ALA A 361 -9.62 15.36 -29.81
N ASP A 362 -9.42 14.63 -30.91
CA ASP A 362 -10.34 14.41 -32.01
C ASP A 362 -11.00 13.03 -31.96
N ALA A 363 -11.07 12.41 -30.77
CA ALA A 363 -11.61 11.08 -30.60
C ALA A 363 -13.08 11.00 -31.02
N GLU A 364 -13.38 9.97 -31.78
CA GLU A 364 -14.71 9.67 -32.30
C GLU A 364 -15.60 9.04 -31.22
N VAL A 365 -16.91 9.11 -31.42
CA VAL A 365 -17.93 8.46 -30.59
C VAL A 365 -18.80 7.62 -31.50
N ILE A 366 -19.02 6.35 -31.15
CA ILE A 366 -19.88 5.46 -31.92
C ILE A 366 -21.33 5.94 -31.80
N GLN A 367 -21.97 6.22 -32.95
CA GLN A 367 -23.38 6.51 -33.04
C GLN A 367 -24.08 5.34 -33.71
N ASN A 368 -25.22 4.87 -33.13
CA ASN A 368 -26.02 3.75 -33.65
C ASN A 368 -25.23 2.42 -33.78
N PRO A 369 -24.74 1.88 -32.67
CA PRO A 369 -23.91 0.68 -32.68
C PRO A 369 -24.68 -0.54 -33.25
N GLN A 370 -24.02 -1.28 -34.16
CA GLN A 370 -24.53 -2.51 -34.76
C GLN A 370 -23.90 -3.77 -34.16
N GLY A 371 -22.68 -3.61 -33.60
CA GLY A 371 -21.95 -4.70 -32.99
C GLY A 371 -21.04 -5.45 -33.96
N PHE A 372 -20.54 -4.81 -35.03
CA PHE A 372 -19.51 -5.35 -35.90
C PHE A 372 -18.14 -5.27 -35.26
N ILE A 373 -17.34 -6.35 -35.30
CA ILE A 373 -15.98 -6.40 -34.77
C ILE A 373 -15.05 -6.90 -35.85
N GLU A 374 -13.88 -6.25 -36.02
CA GLU A 374 -12.83 -6.69 -36.91
C GLU A 374 -11.45 -6.58 -36.24
N PHE A 375 -10.71 -7.68 -36.26
CA PHE A 375 -9.28 -7.73 -35.97
C PHE A 375 -8.51 -7.84 -37.28
N ASP A 376 -7.56 -6.95 -37.50
CA ASP A 376 -6.76 -6.86 -38.72
C ASP A 376 -5.29 -6.93 -38.36
N ASP A 377 -4.69 -8.12 -38.59
CA ASP A 377 -3.28 -8.45 -38.38
C ASP A 377 -2.72 -8.04 -36.99
N VAL A 378 -3.48 -8.32 -35.94
CA VAL A 378 -3.17 -7.88 -34.58
C VAL A 378 -2.11 -8.75 -33.96
N ALA A 379 -1.06 -8.10 -33.42
CA ALA A 379 -0.05 -8.73 -32.57
C ALA A 379 0.01 -8.05 -31.20
N PHE A 380 0.33 -8.85 -30.17
CA PHE A 380 0.43 -8.38 -28.79
C PHE A 380 1.34 -9.24 -27.93
N SER A 381 2.08 -8.59 -27.03
CA SER A 381 2.90 -9.20 -25.99
C SER A 381 2.76 -8.47 -24.66
N TYR A 382 2.60 -9.22 -23.55
CA TYR A 382 2.72 -8.64 -22.20
C TYR A 382 4.17 -8.29 -21.87
N ASP A 383 5.11 -9.12 -22.31
CA ASP A 383 6.56 -8.88 -22.27
C ASP A 383 7.08 -8.88 -23.71
N PRO A 384 7.77 -7.81 -24.16
CA PRO A 384 8.33 -7.73 -25.52
C PRO A 384 9.24 -8.92 -25.90
N LYS A 385 9.79 -9.64 -24.92
CA LYS A 385 10.62 -10.83 -25.13
C LYS A 385 9.82 -12.10 -25.41
N HIS A 386 8.53 -12.11 -25.07
CA HIS A 386 7.64 -13.27 -25.17
C HIS A 386 6.35 -12.89 -25.88
N PRO A 387 6.34 -12.92 -27.24
CA PRO A 387 5.13 -12.68 -28.03
C PRO A 387 4.01 -13.65 -27.60
N LEU A 388 2.80 -13.13 -27.38
CA LEU A 388 1.65 -13.94 -26.99
C LEU A 388 0.67 -14.12 -28.14
N LEU A 389 0.38 -13.05 -28.90
CA LEU A 389 -0.52 -13.09 -30.05
C LEU A 389 0.20 -12.59 -31.28
N SER A 390 0.02 -13.28 -32.41
CA SER A 390 0.65 -12.96 -33.70
C SER A 390 -0.33 -13.19 -34.84
N HIS A 391 -0.46 -12.19 -35.72
CA HIS A 391 -1.26 -12.26 -36.94
C HIS A 391 -2.71 -12.66 -36.72
N ILE A 392 -3.35 -12.10 -35.67
CA ILE A 392 -4.77 -12.36 -35.39
C ILE A 392 -5.64 -11.54 -36.34
N SER A 393 -6.40 -12.22 -37.20
CA SER A 393 -7.33 -11.60 -38.15
C SER A 393 -8.65 -12.37 -38.19
N PHE A 394 -9.73 -11.71 -37.83
CA PHE A 394 -11.10 -12.24 -37.94
C PHE A 394 -12.13 -11.13 -37.93
N LYS A 395 -13.35 -11.46 -38.37
CA LYS A 395 -14.52 -10.57 -38.32
C LYS A 395 -15.66 -11.27 -37.60
N ALA A 396 -16.41 -10.49 -36.83
CA ALA A 396 -17.67 -10.89 -36.23
C ALA A 396 -18.80 -9.98 -36.81
N GLU A 397 -19.72 -10.59 -37.49
CA GLU A 397 -20.89 -9.88 -38.05
C GLU A 397 -21.90 -9.54 -36.94
N PRO A 398 -22.74 -8.50 -37.14
CA PRO A 398 -23.80 -8.16 -36.18
C PRO A 398 -24.69 -9.36 -35.84
N GLY A 399 -24.83 -9.62 -34.53
CA GLY A 399 -25.65 -10.74 -34.03
C GLY A 399 -24.98 -12.12 -34.09
N GLN A 400 -23.72 -12.23 -34.58
CA GLN A 400 -22.99 -13.48 -34.70
C GLN A 400 -22.41 -13.92 -33.34
N LYS A 401 -22.50 -15.23 -33.06
CA LYS A 401 -21.90 -15.87 -31.87
C LYS A 401 -20.57 -16.52 -32.27
N ILE A 402 -19.48 -16.00 -31.70
CA ILE A 402 -18.14 -16.55 -31.93
C ILE A 402 -17.64 -17.23 -30.65
N ALA A 403 -17.28 -18.51 -30.75
CA ALA A 403 -16.64 -19.24 -29.68
C ALA A 403 -15.11 -19.22 -29.83
N LEU A 404 -14.42 -18.82 -28.77
CA LEU A 404 -12.95 -18.88 -28.68
C LEU A 404 -12.55 -20.16 -27.95
N VAL A 405 -11.86 -21.06 -28.64
CA VAL A 405 -11.48 -22.39 -28.15
C VAL A 405 -9.97 -22.57 -28.26
N GLY A 406 -9.36 -23.24 -27.29
CA GLY A 406 -7.91 -23.53 -27.31
C GLY A 406 -7.37 -23.81 -25.91
N PRO A 407 -6.13 -24.28 -25.77
CA PRO A 407 -5.51 -24.59 -24.50
C PRO A 407 -5.39 -23.36 -23.58
N THR A 408 -5.19 -23.61 -22.29
CA THR A 408 -4.93 -22.52 -21.33
C THR A 408 -3.65 -21.78 -21.72
N GLY A 409 -3.67 -20.45 -21.65
CA GLY A 409 -2.52 -19.60 -21.98
C GLY A 409 -2.36 -19.26 -23.48
N CYS A 410 -3.24 -19.72 -24.39
CA CYS A 410 -3.16 -19.39 -25.82
C CYS A 410 -3.64 -17.97 -26.19
N GLY A 411 -4.10 -17.14 -25.21
CA GLY A 411 -4.46 -15.74 -25.44
C GLY A 411 -5.94 -15.42 -25.57
N LYS A 412 -6.88 -16.34 -25.26
CA LYS A 412 -8.34 -16.12 -25.36
C LYS A 412 -8.82 -14.88 -24.58
N THR A 413 -8.53 -14.82 -23.29
CA THR A 413 -8.88 -13.67 -22.42
C THR A 413 -8.13 -12.40 -22.84
N THR A 414 -6.93 -12.56 -23.38
CA THR A 414 -6.14 -11.44 -23.91
C THR A 414 -6.83 -10.73 -25.07
N LEU A 415 -7.49 -11.47 -25.98
CA LEU A 415 -8.27 -10.87 -27.06
C LEU A 415 -9.40 -9.98 -26.53
N ILE A 416 -10.09 -10.42 -25.47
CA ILE A 416 -11.11 -9.62 -24.77
C ILE A 416 -10.50 -8.34 -24.19
N ASN A 417 -9.36 -8.46 -23.52
CA ASN A 417 -8.65 -7.31 -22.90
C ASN A 417 -8.20 -6.28 -23.94
N LEU A 418 -7.75 -6.73 -25.12
CA LEU A 418 -7.37 -5.85 -26.22
C LEU A 418 -8.56 -5.13 -26.83
N LEU A 419 -9.69 -5.82 -27.00
CA LEU A 419 -10.92 -5.25 -27.53
C LEU A 419 -11.46 -4.12 -26.65
N LEU A 420 -11.35 -4.27 -25.31
CA LEU A 420 -11.73 -3.26 -24.31
C LEU A 420 -10.68 -2.14 -24.12
N ARG A 421 -9.56 -2.19 -24.87
CA ARG A 421 -8.41 -1.28 -24.67
C ARG A 421 -7.93 -1.24 -23.23
N PHE A 422 -7.88 -2.37 -22.54
CA PHE A 422 -7.18 -2.50 -21.27
C PHE A 422 -5.66 -2.53 -21.49
N TYR A 423 -5.25 -3.07 -22.64
CA TYR A 423 -3.88 -3.08 -23.14
C TYR A 423 -3.83 -2.48 -24.55
N SER A 424 -2.68 -1.97 -24.94
CA SER A 424 -2.43 -1.46 -26.29
C SER A 424 -1.85 -2.57 -27.15
N ILE A 425 -2.29 -2.71 -28.39
CA ILE A 425 -1.72 -3.65 -29.37
C ILE A 425 -0.32 -3.22 -29.79
N ASP A 426 0.54 -4.18 -30.14
CA ASP A 426 1.89 -3.93 -30.65
C ASP A 426 1.87 -3.58 -32.13
N SER A 427 1.04 -4.26 -32.94
CA SER A 427 0.82 -3.98 -34.36
C SER A 427 -0.58 -4.38 -34.81
N GLY A 428 -0.97 -3.97 -36.01
CA GLY A 428 -2.30 -4.20 -36.58
C GLY A 428 -3.34 -3.17 -36.15
N ALA A 429 -4.62 -3.51 -36.29
CA ALA A 429 -5.73 -2.65 -35.89
C ALA A 429 -6.93 -3.46 -35.41
N ILE A 430 -7.72 -2.89 -34.49
CA ILE A 430 -9.01 -3.44 -34.06
C ILE A 430 -10.08 -2.40 -34.38
N TYR A 431 -11.15 -2.84 -35.04
CA TYR A 431 -12.26 -1.98 -35.41
C TYR A 431 -13.54 -2.47 -34.72
N VAL A 432 -14.37 -1.51 -34.28
CA VAL A 432 -15.73 -1.73 -33.78
C VAL A 432 -16.66 -0.82 -34.57
N ASP A 433 -17.64 -1.40 -35.23
CA ASP A 433 -18.56 -0.71 -36.14
C ASP A 433 -17.84 0.16 -37.19
N GLY A 434 -16.71 -0.33 -37.71
CA GLY A 434 -15.88 0.35 -38.71
C GLY A 434 -14.94 1.43 -38.17
N HIS A 435 -15.01 1.76 -36.87
CA HIS A 435 -14.13 2.72 -36.22
C HIS A 435 -12.93 2.04 -35.58
N ASN A 436 -11.73 2.57 -35.83
CA ASN A 436 -10.52 2.07 -35.16
C ASN A 436 -10.60 2.37 -33.65
N THR A 437 -10.49 1.33 -32.83
CA THR A 437 -10.60 1.43 -31.36
C THR A 437 -9.64 2.43 -30.73
N GLN A 438 -8.47 2.67 -31.34
CA GLN A 438 -7.49 3.63 -30.85
C GLN A 438 -7.90 5.09 -31.09
N LYS A 439 -8.81 5.34 -32.03
CA LYS A 439 -9.35 6.69 -32.35
C LYS A 439 -10.65 7.00 -31.60
N LEU A 440 -11.25 6.04 -30.93
CA LEU A 440 -12.44 6.22 -30.13
C LEU A 440 -12.10 6.75 -28.72
N THR A 441 -13.06 7.43 -28.07
CA THR A 441 -13.01 7.58 -26.63
C THR A 441 -13.20 6.23 -25.96
N ARG A 442 -12.46 5.95 -24.86
CA ARG A 442 -12.62 4.69 -24.11
C ARG A 442 -14.02 4.52 -23.54
N ALA A 443 -14.68 5.61 -23.15
CA ALA A 443 -16.05 5.58 -22.67
C ALA A 443 -16.99 5.06 -23.76
N SER A 444 -16.98 5.70 -24.94
CA SER A 444 -17.85 5.28 -26.06
C SER A 444 -17.56 3.86 -26.52
N LEU A 445 -16.28 3.45 -26.55
CA LEU A 445 -15.92 2.07 -26.90
C LEU A 445 -16.49 1.07 -25.87
N ARG A 446 -16.28 1.30 -24.57
CA ARG A 446 -16.68 0.37 -23.51
C ARG A 446 -18.19 0.30 -23.29
N GLU A 447 -18.92 1.35 -23.60
CA GLU A 447 -20.39 1.36 -23.58
C GLU A 447 -20.99 0.36 -24.57
N GLN A 448 -20.23 -0.05 -25.61
CA GLN A 448 -20.70 -1.05 -26.59
C GLN A 448 -20.64 -2.48 -26.04
N PHE A 449 -19.96 -2.70 -24.93
CA PHE A 449 -19.69 -4.04 -24.41
C PHE A 449 -20.40 -4.33 -23.09
N GLY A 450 -21.00 -5.53 -23.02
CA GLY A 450 -21.36 -6.17 -21.76
C GLY A 450 -20.41 -7.31 -21.46
N MET A 451 -19.84 -7.33 -20.27
CA MET A 451 -18.86 -8.34 -19.90
C MET A 451 -19.36 -9.17 -18.72
N VAL A 452 -19.30 -10.50 -18.86
CA VAL A 452 -19.48 -11.45 -17.77
C VAL A 452 -18.18 -12.25 -17.66
N LEU A 453 -17.45 -12.00 -16.58
CA LEU A 453 -16.16 -12.65 -16.29
C LEU A 453 -16.38 -13.97 -15.56
N GLN A 454 -15.33 -14.81 -15.58
CA GLN A 454 -15.22 -16.03 -14.78
C GLN A 454 -15.36 -15.73 -13.28
N ASP A 455 -14.59 -14.77 -12.79
CA ASP A 455 -14.67 -14.31 -11.41
C ASP A 455 -15.77 -13.26 -11.28
N THR A 456 -16.84 -13.62 -10.57
CA THR A 456 -17.96 -12.73 -10.30
C THR A 456 -17.62 -11.76 -9.19
N TRP A 457 -17.81 -10.46 -9.44
CA TRP A 457 -17.55 -9.43 -8.44
C TRP A 457 -18.84 -8.69 -8.05
N LEU A 458 -19.10 -8.64 -6.74
CA LEU A 458 -20.17 -7.86 -6.15
C LEU A 458 -19.59 -6.90 -5.11
N PHE A 459 -19.92 -5.62 -5.20
CA PHE A 459 -19.52 -4.67 -4.16
C PHE A 459 -20.43 -4.77 -2.93
N LYS A 460 -19.93 -4.31 -1.80
CA LYS A 460 -20.70 -4.25 -0.56
C LYS A 460 -21.87 -3.26 -0.72
N GLY A 461 -23.09 -3.78 -0.77
CA GLY A 461 -24.31 -3.02 -0.99
C GLY A 461 -25.50 -3.96 -1.13
N THR A 462 -26.66 -3.43 -1.48
CA THR A 462 -27.86 -4.24 -1.75
C THR A 462 -27.77 -4.94 -3.11
N ILE A 463 -28.53 -5.99 -3.29
CA ILE A 463 -28.68 -6.65 -4.61
C ILE A 463 -29.19 -5.65 -5.66
N LYS A 464 -30.14 -4.80 -5.29
CA LYS A 464 -30.66 -3.72 -6.15
C LYS A 464 -29.54 -2.78 -6.62
N GLU A 465 -28.71 -2.29 -5.70
CA GLU A 465 -27.59 -1.42 -6.03
C GLU A 465 -26.56 -2.12 -6.92
N ASN A 466 -26.29 -3.39 -6.66
CA ASN A 466 -25.39 -4.19 -7.46
C ASN A 466 -25.88 -4.37 -8.90
N ILE A 467 -27.18 -4.55 -9.14
CA ILE A 467 -27.74 -4.62 -10.51
C ILE A 467 -27.75 -3.22 -11.15
N ARG A 468 -28.15 -2.18 -10.40
CA ARG A 468 -28.20 -0.78 -10.86
C ARG A 468 -26.83 -0.22 -11.27
N TYR A 469 -25.72 -0.85 -10.83
CA TYR A 469 -24.36 -0.41 -11.12
C TYR A 469 -24.10 -0.17 -12.62
N ALA A 470 -24.73 -0.96 -13.49
CA ALA A 470 -24.58 -0.83 -14.94
C ALA A 470 -25.36 0.37 -15.54
N LYS A 471 -26.42 0.83 -14.87
CA LYS A 471 -27.26 1.96 -15.30
C LYS A 471 -27.78 2.68 -14.06
N PRO A 472 -27.06 3.72 -13.54
CA PRO A 472 -27.39 4.40 -12.29
C PRO A 472 -28.80 4.99 -12.24
N ASP A 473 -29.33 5.44 -13.37
CA ASP A 473 -30.65 6.06 -13.50
C ASP A 473 -31.79 5.06 -13.73
N ALA A 474 -31.51 3.73 -13.64
CA ALA A 474 -32.52 2.70 -13.85
C ALA A 474 -33.63 2.73 -12.77
N THR A 475 -34.87 2.56 -13.21
CA THR A 475 -36.01 2.44 -12.30
C THR A 475 -36.04 1.05 -11.64
N ASP A 476 -36.81 0.91 -10.55
CA ASP A 476 -36.94 -0.37 -9.86
C ASP A 476 -37.61 -1.43 -10.74
N GLU A 477 -38.53 -1.01 -11.62
CA GLU A 477 -39.19 -1.88 -12.60
C GLU A 477 -38.20 -2.40 -13.65
N GLU A 478 -37.26 -1.56 -14.13
CA GLU A 478 -36.23 -1.97 -15.08
C GLU A 478 -35.25 -2.98 -14.42
N ILE A 479 -34.92 -2.78 -13.15
CA ILE A 479 -34.05 -3.69 -12.38
C ILE A 479 -34.73 -5.06 -12.22
N VAL A 480 -36.01 -5.08 -11.83
CA VAL A 480 -36.81 -6.31 -11.71
C VAL A 480 -36.93 -7.04 -13.04
N ALA A 481 -37.20 -6.30 -14.13
CA ALA A 481 -37.29 -6.88 -15.47
C ALA A 481 -35.95 -7.49 -15.93
N ALA A 482 -34.82 -6.82 -15.65
CA ALA A 482 -33.50 -7.35 -15.93
C ALA A 482 -33.19 -8.62 -15.12
N ALA A 483 -33.53 -8.64 -13.84
CA ALA A 483 -33.37 -9.80 -12.97
C ALA A 483 -34.25 -10.99 -13.40
N GLN A 484 -35.48 -10.75 -13.89
CA GLN A 484 -36.34 -11.79 -14.43
C GLN A 484 -35.75 -12.42 -15.68
N LYS A 485 -35.26 -11.60 -16.62
CA LYS A 485 -34.61 -12.10 -17.85
C LYS A 485 -33.34 -12.89 -17.51
N ALA A 486 -32.59 -12.46 -16.50
CA ALA A 486 -31.40 -13.14 -16.03
C ALA A 486 -31.66 -14.37 -15.15
N GLN A 487 -32.93 -14.81 -14.98
CA GLN A 487 -33.30 -15.92 -14.08
C GLN A 487 -32.89 -15.70 -12.61
N ALA A 488 -32.67 -14.44 -12.19
CA ALA A 488 -32.27 -14.09 -10.83
C ALA A 488 -33.45 -13.77 -9.90
N HIS A 489 -34.59 -13.35 -10.46
CA HIS A 489 -35.73 -12.83 -9.70
C HIS A 489 -36.26 -13.81 -8.65
N GLU A 490 -36.42 -15.08 -9.00
CA GLU A 490 -36.99 -16.10 -8.11
C GLU A 490 -36.18 -16.30 -6.85
N PHE A 491 -34.83 -16.46 -6.97
CA PHE A 491 -34.00 -16.63 -5.79
C PHE A 491 -33.91 -15.34 -4.96
N ILE A 492 -33.92 -14.15 -5.60
CA ILE A 492 -33.92 -12.86 -4.90
C ILE A 492 -35.17 -12.74 -4.02
N GLN A 493 -36.33 -13.12 -4.52
CA GLN A 493 -37.58 -13.10 -3.76
C GLN A 493 -37.61 -14.07 -2.57
N GLN A 494 -36.84 -15.16 -2.63
CA GLN A 494 -36.69 -16.11 -1.53
C GLN A 494 -35.82 -15.60 -0.38
N LEU A 495 -35.03 -14.55 -0.60
CA LEU A 495 -34.20 -13.93 0.43
C LEU A 495 -35.07 -13.10 1.38
N PRO A 496 -34.73 -13.04 2.70
CA PRO A 496 -35.57 -12.35 3.69
C PRO A 496 -35.86 -10.88 3.39
N GLN A 497 -34.94 -10.19 2.70
CA GLN A 497 -35.07 -8.77 2.34
C GLN A 497 -35.19 -8.56 0.84
N GLY A 498 -35.34 -9.65 0.03
CA GLY A 498 -35.49 -9.55 -1.42
C GLY A 498 -34.33 -8.75 -2.06
N TYR A 499 -34.70 -7.76 -2.87
CA TYR A 499 -33.76 -6.87 -3.56
C TYR A 499 -32.92 -5.96 -2.62
N ASP A 500 -33.39 -5.73 -1.39
CA ASP A 500 -32.68 -4.93 -0.39
C ASP A 500 -31.73 -5.77 0.47
N THR A 501 -31.58 -7.07 0.16
CA THR A 501 -30.60 -7.94 0.81
C THR A 501 -29.20 -7.41 0.59
N MET A 502 -28.47 -7.21 1.70
CA MET A 502 -27.06 -6.79 1.67
C MET A 502 -26.15 -7.94 1.25
N VAL A 503 -25.26 -7.68 0.29
CA VAL A 503 -24.22 -8.60 -0.15
C VAL A 503 -22.86 -7.95 0.05
N GLY A 504 -21.84 -8.74 0.38
CA GLY A 504 -20.47 -8.26 0.55
C GLY A 504 -19.63 -8.45 -0.71
N GLU A 505 -18.33 -8.03 -0.64
CA GLU A 505 -17.36 -8.14 -1.74
C GLU A 505 -17.25 -9.56 -2.32
N SER A 506 -17.44 -10.59 -1.48
CA SER A 506 -17.41 -12.01 -1.89
C SER A 506 -18.80 -12.61 -2.06
N GLY A 507 -19.88 -11.80 -2.08
CA GLY A 507 -21.25 -12.30 -2.16
C GLY A 507 -21.71 -13.10 -0.94
N GLY A 508 -21.06 -13.00 0.20
CA GLY A 508 -21.04 -13.74 1.46
C GLY A 508 -22.18 -14.67 1.86
N SER A 509 -23.38 -14.52 1.30
CA SER A 509 -24.53 -15.41 1.50
C SER A 509 -25.05 -16.04 0.19
N LEU A 510 -24.46 -15.68 -0.95
CA LEU A 510 -24.90 -16.14 -2.26
C LEU A 510 -23.96 -17.21 -2.81
N SER A 511 -24.53 -18.25 -3.46
CA SER A 511 -23.72 -19.22 -4.19
C SER A 511 -23.07 -18.57 -5.41
N GLN A 512 -21.99 -19.17 -5.93
CA GLN A 512 -21.27 -18.66 -7.10
C GLN A 512 -22.20 -18.49 -8.31
N GLY A 513 -23.11 -19.44 -8.53
CA GLY A 513 -24.11 -19.33 -9.61
C GLY A 513 -25.10 -18.19 -9.40
N GLN A 514 -25.55 -17.93 -8.17
CA GLN A 514 -26.41 -16.78 -7.86
C GLN A 514 -25.68 -15.45 -8.11
N GLN A 515 -24.40 -15.36 -7.74
CA GLN A 515 -23.56 -14.20 -8.04
C GLN A 515 -23.44 -13.99 -9.55
N GLN A 516 -23.25 -15.06 -10.32
CA GLN A 516 -23.16 -15.00 -11.77
C GLN A 516 -24.47 -14.52 -12.41
N LEU A 517 -25.63 -14.99 -11.91
CA LEU A 517 -26.93 -14.49 -12.37
C LEU A 517 -27.11 -12.98 -12.10
N LEU A 518 -26.60 -12.45 -10.99
CA LEU A 518 -26.60 -11.00 -10.73
C LEU A 518 -25.69 -10.24 -11.70
N CYS A 519 -24.52 -10.79 -12.02
CA CYS A 519 -23.64 -10.19 -13.04
C CYS A 519 -24.30 -10.19 -14.42
N ILE A 520 -25.00 -11.26 -14.79
CA ILE A 520 -25.80 -11.30 -16.04
C ILE A 520 -26.92 -10.26 -15.98
N ALA A 521 -27.60 -10.08 -14.85
CA ALA A 521 -28.66 -9.07 -14.69
C ALA A 521 -28.11 -7.64 -14.89
N ARG A 522 -26.90 -7.34 -14.43
CA ARG A 522 -26.22 -6.06 -14.74
C ARG A 522 -26.09 -5.82 -16.24
N VAL A 523 -25.61 -6.83 -16.96
CA VAL A 523 -25.41 -6.72 -18.42
C VAL A 523 -26.76 -6.64 -19.15
N MET A 524 -27.79 -7.34 -18.69
CA MET A 524 -29.13 -7.22 -19.24
C MET A 524 -29.73 -5.84 -19.04
N LEU A 525 -29.47 -5.20 -17.91
CA LEU A 525 -29.89 -3.83 -17.62
C LEU A 525 -29.19 -2.80 -18.51
N ALA A 526 -27.90 -2.96 -18.76
CA ALA A 526 -27.10 -2.11 -19.65
C ALA A 526 -27.53 -2.27 -21.12
N ASN A 527 -27.93 -3.46 -21.52
CA ASN A 527 -28.41 -3.81 -22.86
C ASN A 527 -27.42 -3.46 -24.01
N PRO A 528 -26.14 -3.84 -23.94
CA PRO A 528 -25.17 -3.50 -24.98
C PRO A 528 -25.32 -4.36 -26.24
N PRO A 529 -24.84 -3.88 -27.42
CA PRO A 529 -24.88 -4.64 -28.67
C PRO A 529 -23.86 -5.79 -28.76
N ILE A 530 -22.79 -5.73 -27.99
CA ILE A 530 -21.72 -6.72 -28.01
C ILE A 530 -21.55 -7.34 -26.62
N LEU A 531 -21.39 -8.65 -26.57
CA LEU A 531 -21.18 -9.42 -25.34
C LEU A 531 -19.82 -10.09 -25.34
N LEU A 532 -19.14 -10.01 -24.20
CA LEU A 532 -17.88 -10.68 -23.91
C LEU A 532 -18.12 -11.60 -22.71
N LEU A 533 -18.10 -12.91 -22.96
CA LEU A 533 -18.45 -13.91 -21.97
C LEU A 533 -17.26 -14.83 -21.70
N ASP A 534 -16.91 -15.00 -20.42
CA ASP A 534 -15.91 -15.98 -19.99
C ASP A 534 -16.60 -17.06 -19.15
N GLU A 535 -16.72 -18.27 -19.73
CA GLU A 535 -17.61 -19.35 -19.30
C GLU A 535 -16.90 -20.39 -18.42
N ALA A 536 -16.32 -20.00 -17.28
CA ALA A 536 -15.80 -20.98 -16.35
C ALA A 536 -16.75 -21.20 -15.16
N THR A 537 -17.37 -22.38 -15.10
CA THR A 537 -18.41 -22.72 -14.10
C THR A 537 -18.14 -24.04 -13.38
N SER A 538 -16.89 -24.33 -13.06
CA SER A 538 -16.48 -25.63 -12.49
C SER A 538 -17.01 -25.93 -11.06
N SER A 539 -17.74 -25.00 -10.42
CA SER A 539 -18.14 -25.09 -9.00
C SER A 539 -19.62 -24.77 -8.75
N ILE A 540 -20.49 -24.89 -9.77
CA ILE A 540 -21.93 -24.56 -9.65
C ILE A 540 -22.76 -25.85 -9.62
N ASP A 541 -23.79 -25.88 -8.76
CA ASP A 541 -24.75 -26.99 -8.74
C ASP A 541 -25.53 -27.08 -10.07
N THR A 542 -25.94 -28.28 -10.47
CA THR A 542 -26.58 -28.57 -11.74
C THR A 542 -27.86 -27.74 -12.01
N ARG A 543 -28.66 -27.45 -10.96
CA ARG A 543 -29.88 -26.65 -11.12
C ARG A 543 -29.56 -25.20 -11.44
N THR A 544 -28.68 -24.59 -10.69
CA THR A 544 -28.24 -23.20 -10.91
C THR A 544 -27.48 -23.07 -12.22
N GLU A 545 -26.74 -24.10 -12.62
CA GLU A 545 -26.05 -24.16 -13.90
C GLU A 545 -27.01 -24.06 -15.08
N GLN A 546 -28.17 -24.78 -15.03
CA GLN A 546 -29.20 -24.69 -16.05
C GLN A 546 -29.82 -23.27 -16.12
N LEU A 547 -30.02 -22.61 -14.99
CA LEU A 547 -30.51 -21.22 -14.94
C LEU A 547 -29.48 -20.24 -15.56
N VAL A 548 -28.20 -20.39 -15.23
CA VAL A 548 -27.13 -19.60 -15.81
C VAL A 548 -27.05 -19.80 -17.31
N GLN A 549 -27.12 -21.04 -17.79
CA GLN A 549 -27.15 -21.33 -19.24
C GLN A 549 -28.32 -20.66 -19.94
N LYS A 550 -29.54 -20.80 -19.39
CA LYS A 550 -30.73 -20.14 -19.93
C LYS A 550 -30.60 -18.62 -19.94
N ALA A 551 -29.96 -18.04 -18.93
CA ALA A 551 -29.70 -16.62 -18.88
C ALA A 551 -28.68 -16.20 -19.97
N PHE A 552 -27.63 -16.99 -20.21
CA PHE A 552 -26.67 -16.77 -21.30
C PHE A 552 -27.34 -16.86 -22.67
N ASP A 553 -28.15 -17.88 -22.93
CA ASP A 553 -28.89 -18.00 -24.19
C ASP A 553 -29.81 -16.81 -24.42
N THR A 554 -30.49 -16.33 -23.37
CA THR A 554 -31.37 -15.17 -23.43
C THR A 554 -30.61 -13.89 -23.74
N ILE A 555 -29.45 -13.68 -23.10
CA ILE A 555 -28.65 -12.44 -23.28
C ILE A 555 -27.95 -12.41 -24.65
N MET A 556 -27.50 -13.55 -25.18
CA MET A 556 -26.84 -13.66 -26.48
C MET A 556 -27.77 -13.50 -27.68
N ASN A 557 -29.07 -13.66 -27.48
CA ASN A 557 -30.01 -13.62 -28.59
C ASN A 557 -30.05 -12.24 -29.26
N GLY A 558 -29.73 -12.20 -30.55
CA GLY A 558 -29.75 -10.97 -31.36
C GLY A 558 -28.56 -10.02 -31.11
N ARG A 559 -27.53 -10.47 -30.40
CA ARG A 559 -26.30 -9.67 -30.10
C ARG A 559 -25.06 -10.38 -30.58
N THR A 560 -24.08 -9.59 -30.98
CA THR A 560 -22.76 -10.11 -31.28
C THR A 560 -22.08 -10.59 -29.99
N SER A 561 -21.64 -11.85 -29.97
CA SER A 561 -21.11 -12.46 -28.75
C SER A 561 -19.77 -13.12 -29.00
N LEU A 562 -18.74 -12.73 -28.24
CA LEU A 562 -17.46 -13.44 -28.15
C LEU A 562 -17.45 -14.23 -26.84
N VAL A 563 -17.40 -15.55 -26.94
CA VAL A 563 -17.49 -16.45 -25.79
C VAL A 563 -16.20 -17.25 -25.67
N VAL A 564 -15.49 -17.12 -24.54
CA VAL A 564 -14.43 -18.05 -24.17
C VAL A 564 -15.11 -19.33 -23.70
N ALA A 565 -15.27 -20.28 -24.62
CA ALA A 565 -16.10 -21.44 -24.40
C ALA A 565 -15.34 -22.56 -23.69
N HIS A 566 -15.88 -22.97 -22.54
CA HIS A 566 -15.44 -24.14 -21.78
C HIS A 566 -16.50 -25.24 -21.74
N ARG A 567 -17.68 -25.00 -22.36
CA ARG A 567 -18.81 -25.93 -22.41
C ARG A 567 -19.09 -26.38 -23.84
N LEU A 568 -19.43 -27.64 -23.95
CA LEU A 568 -19.80 -28.25 -25.24
C LEU A 568 -21.00 -27.59 -25.89
N SER A 569 -22.07 -27.32 -25.12
CA SER A 569 -23.28 -26.69 -25.60
C SER A 569 -23.06 -25.31 -26.24
N THR A 570 -22.17 -24.53 -25.63
CA THR A 570 -21.81 -23.19 -26.13
C THR A 570 -21.00 -23.26 -27.41
N ILE A 571 -20.07 -24.24 -27.51
CA ILE A 571 -19.28 -24.48 -28.71
C ILE A 571 -20.17 -24.94 -29.87
N GLN A 572 -21.04 -25.89 -29.62
CA GLN A 572 -21.97 -26.42 -30.67
C GLN A 572 -22.98 -25.38 -31.17
N GLY A 573 -23.40 -24.47 -30.29
CA GLY A 573 -24.35 -23.41 -30.62
C GLY A 573 -23.72 -22.15 -31.22
N ALA A 574 -22.41 -22.12 -31.46
CA ALA A 574 -21.74 -20.97 -32.04
C ALA A 574 -21.82 -20.96 -33.57
N ASP A 575 -22.03 -19.76 -34.16
CA ASP A 575 -22.06 -19.57 -35.62
C ASP A 575 -20.65 -19.71 -36.23
N CYS A 576 -19.60 -19.42 -35.41
CA CYS A 576 -18.21 -19.58 -35.81
C CYS A 576 -17.35 -19.92 -34.59
N ILE A 577 -16.48 -20.88 -34.75
CA ILE A 577 -15.48 -21.26 -33.75
C ILE A 577 -14.11 -20.80 -34.24
N LEU A 578 -13.38 -20.07 -33.40
CA LEU A 578 -11.99 -19.70 -33.62
C LEU A 578 -11.11 -20.55 -32.70
N VAL A 579 -10.30 -21.40 -33.30
CA VAL A 579 -9.40 -22.29 -32.58
C VAL A 579 -8.04 -21.62 -32.45
N LEU A 580 -7.68 -21.21 -31.23
CA LEU A 580 -6.43 -20.57 -30.94
C LEU A 580 -5.39 -21.61 -30.49
N LYS A 581 -4.19 -21.51 -31.04
CA LYS A 581 -3.03 -22.29 -30.64
C LYS A 581 -1.76 -21.46 -30.83
N ASP A 582 -0.85 -21.51 -29.87
CA ASP A 582 0.44 -20.84 -29.93
C ASP A 582 0.35 -19.36 -30.39
N GLY A 583 -0.68 -18.64 -29.90
CA GLY A 583 -0.89 -17.23 -30.17
C GLY A 583 -1.45 -16.88 -31.55
N SER A 584 -1.90 -17.84 -32.33
CA SER A 584 -2.49 -17.62 -33.66
C SER A 584 -3.84 -18.36 -33.81
N ILE A 585 -4.66 -17.94 -34.78
CA ILE A 585 -5.86 -18.68 -35.17
C ILE A 585 -5.45 -19.81 -36.10
N LEU A 586 -5.53 -21.04 -35.58
CA LEU A 586 -5.13 -22.25 -36.34
C LEU A 586 -6.25 -22.74 -37.26
N GLU A 587 -7.51 -22.74 -36.75
CA GLU A 587 -8.68 -23.26 -37.47
C GLU A 587 -9.85 -22.32 -37.25
N ARG A 588 -10.76 -22.23 -38.24
CA ARG A 588 -11.97 -21.43 -38.20
C ARG A 588 -13.08 -22.18 -38.96
N GLY A 589 -14.27 -22.24 -38.35
CA GLY A 589 -15.46 -22.88 -39.00
C GLY A 589 -16.57 -23.13 -38.00
N THR A 590 -17.60 -23.80 -38.42
CA THR A 590 -18.66 -24.33 -37.57
C THR A 590 -18.20 -25.62 -36.86
N HIS A 591 -18.97 -26.07 -35.87
CA HIS A 591 -18.68 -27.31 -35.13
C HIS A 591 -18.52 -28.51 -36.08
N ASP A 592 -19.51 -28.70 -36.98
CA ASP A 592 -19.55 -29.84 -37.90
C ASP A 592 -18.41 -29.78 -38.95
N GLU A 593 -18.11 -28.59 -39.47
CA GLU A 593 -17.02 -28.38 -40.41
C GLU A 593 -15.65 -28.73 -39.77
N LEU A 594 -15.39 -28.26 -38.56
CA LEU A 594 -14.15 -28.49 -37.87
C LEU A 594 -13.95 -29.95 -37.43
N LEU A 595 -15.02 -30.64 -37.05
CA LEU A 595 -14.99 -32.09 -36.79
C LEU A 595 -14.68 -32.87 -38.06
N ALA A 596 -15.33 -32.52 -39.19
CA ALA A 596 -15.12 -33.18 -40.45
C ALA A 596 -13.69 -33.00 -41.00
N GLN A 597 -13.02 -31.88 -40.65
CA GLN A 597 -11.62 -31.63 -41.01
C GLN A 597 -10.64 -32.55 -40.25
N GLY A 598 -11.03 -33.13 -39.10
CA GLY A 598 -10.14 -34.00 -38.30
C GLY A 598 -8.89 -33.31 -37.76
N GLY A 599 -8.93 -31.98 -37.62
CA GLY A 599 -7.82 -31.14 -37.25
C GLY A 599 -7.51 -31.09 -35.75
N PHE A 600 -6.97 -29.95 -35.29
CA PHE A 600 -6.66 -29.74 -33.89
C PHE A 600 -7.95 -29.62 -33.02
N TYR A 601 -8.99 -29.03 -33.59
CA TYR A 601 -10.30 -28.93 -32.93
C TYR A 601 -10.90 -30.31 -32.63
N ALA A 602 -10.89 -31.22 -33.62
CA ALA A 602 -11.42 -32.58 -33.45
C ALA A 602 -10.67 -33.32 -32.33
N LYS A 603 -9.35 -33.22 -32.27
CA LYS A 603 -8.53 -33.84 -31.23
C LYS A 603 -8.81 -33.22 -29.85
N LEU A 604 -9.02 -31.89 -29.77
CA LEU A 604 -9.36 -31.20 -28.54
C LEU A 604 -10.74 -31.63 -28.04
N TYR A 605 -11.69 -31.75 -28.96
CA TYR A 605 -13.05 -32.22 -28.69
C TYR A 605 -13.06 -33.66 -28.15
N GLU A 606 -12.39 -34.60 -28.82
CA GLU A 606 -12.25 -35.98 -28.36
C GLU A 606 -11.62 -36.08 -26.96
N SER A 607 -10.57 -35.31 -26.71
CA SER A 607 -9.86 -35.34 -25.42
C SER A 607 -10.63 -34.73 -24.25
N GLN A 608 -11.46 -33.71 -24.50
CA GLN A 608 -12.18 -32.99 -23.44
C GLN A 608 -13.62 -33.48 -23.21
N PHE A 609 -14.29 -33.99 -24.25
CA PHE A 609 -15.73 -34.23 -24.22
C PHE A 609 -16.14 -35.69 -24.50
N GLU A 610 -15.39 -36.47 -25.26
CA GLU A 610 -15.70 -37.90 -25.47
C GLU A 610 -15.19 -38.82 -24.36
N GLY A 611 -14.16 -38.42 -23.62
CA GLY A 611 -13.68 -39.16 -22.46
C GLY A 611 -14.64 -39.23 -21.25
N THR A 612 -15.77 -38.52 -21.31
CA THR A 612 -16.81 -38.52 -20.26
C THR A 612 -17.97 -39.48 -20.54
N ASN A 613 -18.02 -40.13 -21.71
CA ASN A 613 -19.07 -41.08 -22.09
C ASN A 613 -18.63 -42.56 -22.05
N ALA A 614 -17.50 -42.89 -21.37
CA ALA A 614 -17.06 -44.27 -21.17
C ALA A 614 -17.30 -44.75 -19.73
#